data_48f458ed13fc1ce3ebedbba23dedf6bd
#
_entry.id   48f458ed13fc1ce3ebedbba23dedf6bd
#
_cell.length_a   1.000
_cell.length_b   1.000
_cell.length_c   1.000
_cell.angle_alpha   90.00
_cell.angle_beta   90.00
_cell.angle_gamma   90.00
#
_symmetry.space_group_name_H-M   'P 1'
#
loop_
_entity.id
_entity.type
_entity.pdbx_description
1 polymer ?
#
loop_
_entity_poly.entity_id
_entity_poly.type
_entity_poly.pdbx_seq_one_letter_code
_entity_poly.pdbx_strand_id
1 'polypeptide(L)'
;MASFPDGWVLTDHTGTVKSINEEGMALFGLTAASQVIGQPIERWFARGGVDWGVFTTSLKQQVPVRNFATELKTLSGMTLPVEVSAVPLAKPESLYAFFVRDMDRRMQSTNLSQPLPAPLAELSQLVGRRPMKDIVGETVDTIERICIEAALELTHNNRASAAEMLGLSRQSLYVKLRRFGILSENDTDAALS
;
A
#
# COMPACT_ATOMS: atom_id res chain seq x y z
N MET A 1 -16.69 -18.59 -4.86
CA MET A 1 -15.49 -18.57 -4.03
C MET A 1 -14.92 -17.14 -4.12
N ALA A 2 -14.73 -16.46 -2.99
CA ALA A 2 -14.07 -15.14 -3.04
C ALA A 2 -12.62 -15.35 -3.49
N SER A 3 -12.24 -14.79 -4.61
CA SER A 3 -10.86 -14.79 -5.10
C SER A 3 -10.02 -13.98 -4.11
N PHE A 4 -8.91 -14.54 -3.65
CA PHE A 4 -7.98 -13.82 -2.79
C PHE A 4 -7.30 -12.74 -3.64
N PRO A 5 -7.36 -11.45 -3.26
CA PRO A 5 -6.96 -10.35 -4.15
C PRO A 5 -5.46 -10.27 -4.43
N ASP A 6 -4.65 -10.92 -3.60
CA ASP A 6 -3.20 -10.94 -3.72
C ASP A 6 -2.72 -12.27 -4.35
N GLY A 7 -1.64 -12.20 -5.12
CA GLY A 7 -0.95 -13.40 -5.57
C GLY A 7 -0.29 -14.12 -4.40
N TRP A 8 -0.38 -15.44 -4.33
CA TRP A 8 0.40 -16.21 -3.38
C TRP A 8 1.14 -17.35 -4.07
N VAL A 9 2.32 -17.64 -3.53
CA VAL A 9 3.21 -18.71 -3.99
C VAL A 9 3.67 -19.51 -2.77
N LEU A 10 3.55 -20.83 -2.84
CA LEU A 10 4.05 -21.75 -1.84
C LEU A 10 5.33 -22.40 -2.35
N THR A 11 6.39 -22.40 -1.54
CA THR A 11 7.66 -23.05 -1.88
C THR A 11 8.08 -24.00 -0.77
N ASP A 12 8.99 -24.92 -1.08
CA ASP A 12 9.73 -25.62 -0.03
C ASP A 12 10.85 -24.71 0.55
N HIS A 13 11.57 -25.26 1.53
CA HIS A 13 12.68 -24.57 2.19
C HIS A 13 13.86 -24.23 1.29
N THR A 14 13.96 -24.82 0.10
CA THR A 14 14.97 -24.51 -0.90
C THR A 14 14.53 -23.41 -1.86
N GLY A 15 13.26 -22.99 -1.80
CA GLY A 15 12.67 -22.01 -2.70
C GLY A 15 12.05 -22.60 -3.95
N THR A 16 11.92 -23.94 -4.03
CA THR A 16 11.27 -24.59 -5.17
C THR A 16 9.75 -24.41 -5.06
N VAL A 17 9.11 -23.87 -6.08
CA VAL A 17 7.68 -23.59 -6.11
C VAL A 17 6.89 -24.91 -6.11
N LYS A 18 5.93 -25.01 -5.19
CA LYS A 18 5.01 -26.15 -5.04
C LYS A 18 3.59 -25.82 -5.48
N SER A 19 3.16 -24.58 -5.25
CA SER A 19 1.82 -24.15 -5.63
C SER A 19 1.78 -22.63 -5.83
N ILE A 20 0.82 -22.18 -6.64
CA ILE A 20 0.57 -20.77 -6.95
C ILE A 20 -0.93 -20.60 -7.23
N ASN A 21 -1.51 -19.46 -6.83
CA ASN A 21 -2.90 -19.16 -7.18
C ASN A 21 -3.03 -18.44 -8.54
N GLU A 22 -4.26 -18.22 -8.99
CA GLU A 22 -4.55 -17.57 -10.26
C GLU A 22 -4.01 -16.14 -10.31
N GLU A 23 -4.15 -15.37 -9.23
CA GLU A 23 -3.62 -14.01 -9.15
C GLU A 23 -2.08 -13.99 -9.20
N GLY A 24 -1.41 -14.94 -8.53
CA GLY A 24 0.02 -15.14 -8.65
C GLY A 24 0.42 -15.47 -10.09
N MET A 25 -0.28 -16.39 -10.75
CA MET A 25 -0.01 -16.70 -12.15
C MET A 25 -0.14 -15.46 -13.05
N ALA A 26 -1.16 -14.64 -12.82
CA ALA A 26 -1.36 -13.39 -13.58
C ALA A 26 -0.20 -12.40 -13.38
N LEU A 27 0.29 -12.24 -12.14
CA LEU A 27 1.43 -11.38 -11.82
C LEU A 27 2.73 -11.85 -12.50
N PHE A 28 2.96 -13.15 -12.56
CA PHE A 28 4.13 -13.74 -13.24
C PHE A 28 3.96 -13.82 -14.77
N GLY A 29 2.78 -13.50 -15.29
CA GLY A 29 2.46 -13.60 -16.72
C GLY A 29 2.38 -15.05 -17.21
N LEU A 30 1.90 -15.98 -16.36
CA LEU A 30 1.80 -17.40 -16.65
C LEU A 30 0.41 -17.75 -17.14
N THR A 31 0.34 -18.70 -18.05
CA THR A 31 -0.92 -19.27 -18.56
C THR A 31 -1.29 -20.59 -17.87
N ALA A 32 -0.31 -21.24 -17.22
CA ALA A 32 -0.52 -22.49 -16.49
C ALA A 32 0.48 -22.59 -15.32
N ALA A 33 0.02 -23.14 -14.19
CA ALA A 33 0.84 -23.34 -12.99
C ALA A 33 2.06 -24.25 -13.24
N SER A 34 1.97 -25.18 -14.20
CA SER A 34 3.07 -26.07 -14.58
C SER A 34 4.31 -25.34 -15.10
N GLN A 35 4.16 -24.08 -15.53
CA GLN A 35 5.28 -23.26 -16.00
C GLN A 35 6.19 -22.79 -14.86
N VAL A 36 5.72 -22.81 -13.62
CA VAL A 36 6.46 -22.32 -12.44
C VAL A 36 6.66 -23.39 -11.37
N ILE A 37 5.77 -24.37 -11.26
CA ILE A 37 5.92 -25.49 -10.31
C ILE A 37 7.22 -26.25 -10.58
N GLY A 38 7.99 -26.51 -9.51
CA GLY A 38 9.29 -27.15 -9.59
C GLY A 38 10.44 -26.20 -9.98
N GLN A 39 10.16 -24.94 -10.29
CA GLN A 39 11.17 -23.94 -10.57
C GLN A 39 11.57 -23.19 -9.30
N PRO A 40 12.82 -22.70 -9.18
CA PRO A 40 13.22 -21.86 -8.06
C PRO A 40 12.55 -20.47 -8.16
N ILE A 41 11.95 -20.02 -7.06
CA ILE A 41 11.25 -18.73 -7.00
C ILE A 41 12.19 -17.55 -7.24
N GLU A 42 13.47 -17.66 -6.87
CA GLU A 42 14.49 -16.61 -7.08
C GLU A 42 14.63 -16.17 -8.54
N ARG A 43 14.32 -17.06 -9.47
CA ARG A 43 14.36 -16.78 -10.91
C ARG A 43 13.42 -15.67 -11.33
N TRP A 44 12.35 -15.49 -10.56
CA TRP A 44 11.27 -14.54 -10.83
C TRP A 44 11.50 -13.17 -10.19
N PHE A 45 12.47 -13.04 -9.30
CA PHE A 45 12.88 -11.74 -8.78
C PHE A 45 13.85 -11.06 -9.75
N ALA A 46 13.70 -9.75 -9.94
CA ALA A 46 14.57 -8.99 -10.83
C ALA A 46 16.03 -9.05 -10.36
N ARG A 47 16.26 -9.01 -9.05
CA ARG A 47 17.58 -9.11 -8.43
C ARG A 47 17.91 -10.52 -7.94
N GLY A 48 17.17 -11.55 -8.40
CA GLY A 48 17.44 -12.96 -8.20
C GLY A 48 17.96 -13.33 -6.81
N GLY A 49 19.18 -13.81 -6.75
CA GLY A 49 19.82 -14.27 -5.53
C GLY A 49 19.96 -13.23 -4.42
N VAL A 50 19.96 -11.93 -4.72
CA VAL A 50 20.01 -10.86 -3.69
C VAL A 50 18.70 -10.85 -2.91
N ASP A 51 17.57 -10.78 -3.59
CA ASP A 51 16.25 -10.78 -2.96
C ASP A 51 15.98 -12.11 -2.24
N TRP A 52 16.35 -13.22 -2.88
CA TRP A 52 16.25 -14.55 -2.28
C TRP A 52 17.09 -14.67 -1.00
N GLY A 53 18.28 -14.07 -0.97
CA GLY A 53 19.15 -14.01 0.22
C GLY A 53 18.46 -13.33 1.41
N VAL A 54 17.74 -12.24 1.18
CA VAL A 54 16.96 -11.53 2.22
C VAL A 54 15.88 -12.44 2.79
N PHE A 55 15.08 -13.08 1.92
CA PHE A 55 14.02 -13.98 2.36
C PHE A 55 14.55 -15.19 3.12
N THR A 56 15.56 -15.88 2.58
CA THR A 56 16.09 -17.10 3.20
C THR A 56 16.73 -16.85 4.54
N THR A 57 17.43 -15.73 4.72
CA THR A 57 18.05 -15.37 6.00
C THR A 57 17.00 -15.23 7.10
N SER A 58 15.91 -14.54 6.84
CA SER A 58 14.84 -14.31 7.80
C SER A 58 14.00 -15.58 8.01
N LEU A 59 13.57 -16.24 6.93
CA LEU A 59 12.67 -17.39 7.01
C LEU A 59 13.31 -18.62 7.68
N LYS A 60 14.61 -18.84 7.50
CA LYS A 60 15.35 -19.87 8.24
C LYS A 60 15.38 -19.64 9.75
N GLN A 61 15.34 -18.38 10.16
CA GLN A 61 15.26 -17.98 11.57
C GLN A 61 13.81 -17.94 12.09
N GLN A 62 12.84 -18.41 11.30
CA GLN A 62 11.41 -18.36 11.60
C GLN A 62 10.87 -16.93 11.77
N VAL A 63 11.55 -15.93 11.17
CA VAL A 63 11.14 -14.54 11.18
C VAL A 63 10.40 -14.23 9.88
N PRO A 64 9.14 -13.76 9.93
CA PRO A 64 8.42 -13.35 8.72
C PRO A 64 9.02 -12.08 8.13
N VAL A 65 9.09 -12.02 6.79
CA VAL A 65 9.42 -10.82 6.04
C VAL A 65 8.09 -10.13 5.67
N ARG A 66 8.00 -8.83 5.89
CA ARG A 66 6.79 -8.06 5.60
C ARG A 66 7.11 -6.89 4.68
N ASN A 67 6.23 -6.69 3.71
CA ASN A 67 6.20 -5.50 2.85
C ASN A 67 7.56 -5.19 2.19
N PHE A 68 8.25 -6.23 1.73
CA PHE A 68 9.53 -6.09 1.04
C PHE A 68 9.28 -5.62 -0.39
N ALA A 69 9.67 -4.38 -0.70
CA ALA A 69 9.55 -3.82 -2.03
C ALA A 69 10.65 -4.38 -2.95
N THR A 70 10.22 -4.96 -4.07
CA THR A 70 11.11 -5.50 -5.10
C THR A 70 10.43 -5.46 -6.47
N GLU A 71 11.08 -6.04 -7.48
CA GLU A 71 10.53 -6.19 -8.82
C GLU A 71 10.47 -7.67 -9.21
N LEU A 72 9.35 -8.10 -9.78
CA LEU A 72 9.21 -9.40 -10.42
C LEU A 72 9.54 -9.33 -11.90
N LYS A 73 10.18 -10.38 -12.41
CA LYS A 73 10.28 -10.65 -13.85
C LYS A 73 9.09 -11.49 -14.29
N THR A 74 8.35 -11.01 -15.27
CA THR A 74 7.31 -11.79 -15.91
C THR A 74 7.90 -12.76 -16.93
N LEU A 75 7.10 -13.74 -17.36
CA LEU A 75 7.51 -14.69 -18.42
C LEU A 75 7.89 -13.96 -19.73
N SER A 76 7.26 -12.82 -20.02
CA SER A 76 7.56 -11.97 -21.18
C SER A 76 8.86 -11.15 -21.04
N GLY A 77 9.52 -11.20 -19.87
CA GLY A 77 10.74 -10.45 -19.57
C GLY A 77 10.51 -9.01 -19.08
N MET A 78 9.27 -8.59 -18.93
CA MET A 78 8.95 -7.30 -18.29
C MET A 78 9.18 -7.38 -16.78
N THR A 79 9.49 -6.24 -16.17
CA THR A 79 9.57 -6.11 -14.71
C THR A 79 8.32 -5.43 -14.18
N LEU A 80 7.83 -5.92 -13.03
CA LEU A 80 6.65 -5.41 -12.35
C LEU A 80 7.03 -5.05 -10.90
N PRO A 81 6.84 -3.80 -10.45
CA PRO A 81 7.09 -3.42 -9.07
C PRO A 81 6.06 -4.07 -8.14
N VAL A 82 6.54 -4.78 -7.13
CA VAL A 82 5.71 -5.54 -6.20
C VAL A 82 6.15 -5.36 -4.75
N GLU A 83 5.21 -5.55 -3.86
CA GLU A 83 5.44 -5.73 -2.43
C GLU A 83 5.28 -7.20 -2.08
N VAL A 84 6.29 -7.79 -1.47
CA VAL A 84 6.32 -9.21 -1.12
C VAL A 84 6.38 -9.37 0.39
N SER A 85 5.46 -10.16 0.93
CA SER A 85 5.53 -10.65 2.31
C SER A 85 5.73 -12.16 2.29
N ALA A 86 6.60 -12.66 3.16
CA ALA A 86 6.88 -14.09 3.24
C ALA A 86 6.82 -14.58 4.68
N VAL A 87 6.22 -15.74 4.88
CA VAL A 87 6.08 -16.36 6.20
C VAL A 87 6.53 -17.82 6.17
N PRO A 88 7.23 -18.30 7.20
CA PRO A 88 7.49 -19.72 7.35
C PRO A 88 6.20 -20.42 7.81
N LEU A 89 5.88 -21.57 7.22
CA LEU A 89 4.77 -22.42 7.64
C LEU A 89 5.32 -23.57 8.50
N ALA A 90 4.69 -23.77 9.64
CA ALA A 90 5.06 -24.82 10.56
C ALA A 90 4.59 -26.21 10.05
N LYS A 91 5.39 -27.22 10.44
CA LYS A 91 5.27 -28.68 10.18
C LYS A 91 3.91 -29.21 9.70
N PRO A 92 3.87 -30.31 8.87
CA PRO A 92 4.93 -31.31 8.80
C PRO A 92 6.03 -31.04 7.77
N GLU A 93 5.83 -30.17 6.79
CA GLU A 93 6.83 -29.80 5.80
C GLU A 93 7.28 -28.35 6.03
N SER A 94 8.60 -28.11 5.96
CA SER A 94 9.14 -26.75 6.04
C SER A 94 8.85 -26.04 4.72
N LEU A 95 7.72 -25.34 4.68
CA LEU A 95 7.26 -24.56 3.53
C LEU A 95 7.38 -23.07 3.82
N TYR A 96 7.48 -22.27 2.77
CA TYR A 96 7.41 -20.83 2.83
C TYR A 96 6.24 -20.35 1.98
N ALA A 97 5.40 -19.49 2.54
CA ALA A 97 4.33 -18.83 1.79
C ALA A 97 4.73 -17.39 1.47
N PHE A 98 4.71 -17.06 0.20
CA PHE A 98 4.96 -15.71 -0.33
C PHE A 98 3.62 -15.12 -0.75
N PHE A 99 3.36 -13.90 -0.31
CA PHE A 99 2.23 -13.08 -0.74
C PHE A 99 2.78 -11.93 -1.55
N VAL A 100 2.32 -11.81 -2.76
CA VAL A 100 2.82 -10.87 -3.76
C VAL A 100 1.70 -9.92 -4.14
N ARG A 101 1.95 -8.65 -3.98
CA ARG A 101 1.00 -7.58 -4.28
C ARG A 101 1.60 -6.64 -5.33
N ASP A 102 0.84 -6.41 -6.39
CA ASP A 102 1.15 -5.40 -7.40
C ASP A 102 1.03 -3.99 -6.79
N MET A 103 2.11 -3.20 -6.89
CA MET A 103 2.12 -1.85 -6.36
C MET A 103 1.31 -0.88 -7.23
N ASP A 104 1.26 -1.09 -8.54
CA ASP A 104 0.48 -0.26 -9.46
C ASP A 104 -1.02 -0.51 -9.28
N ARG A 105 -1.42 -1.76 -9.09
CA ARG A 105 -2.80 -2.14 -8.77
C ARG A 105 -3.24 -1.62 -7.41
N ARG A 106 -2.33 -1.47 -6.45
CA ARG A 106 -2.60 -0.84 -5.15
C ARG A 106 -2.96 0.63 -5.31
N MET A 107 -2.28 1.37 -6.19
CA MET A 107 -2.63 2.75 -6.50
C MET A 107 -4.00 2.87 -7.18
N GLN A 108 -4.43 1.83 -7.90
CA GLN A 108 -5.76 1.77 -8.53
C GLN A 108 -6.85 1.26 -7.60
N SER A 109 -6.55 0.40 -6.63
CA SER A 109 -7.54 -0.16 -5.68
C SER A 109 -7.68 0.64 -4.38
N THR A 110 -6.81 1.59 -4.10
CA THR A 110 -7.01 2.64 -3.10
C THR A 110 -7.96 3.72 -3.61
N ASN A 111 -8.52 3.57 -4.81
CA ASN A 111 -9.70 4.26 -5.27
C ASN A 111 -10.96 3.77 -4.51
N LEU A 112 -11.02 4.00 -3.20
CA LEU A 112 -12.26 4.36 -2.56
C LEU A 112 -12.72 5.65 -3.22
N SER A 113 -13.48 5.50 -4.31
CA SER A 113 -14.48 6.41 -4.85
C SER A 113 -14.26 7.92 -4.67
N GLN A 114 -13.01 8.41 -4.78
CA GLN A 114 -12.76 9.80 -5.16
C GLN A 114 -11.47 9.79 -6.00
N PRO A 115 -11.48 10.43 -7.18
CA PRO A 115 -10.24 10.71 -7.85
C PRO A 115 -9.40 11.50 -6.85
N LEU A 116 -8.20 10.99 -6.50
CA LEU A 116 -7.17 11.87 -5.97
C LEU A 116 -7.22 13.09 -6.88
N PRO A 117 -7.47 14.28 -6.31
CA PRO A 117 -7.48 15.47 -7.16
C PRO A 117 -6.22 15.39 -7.99
N ALA A 118 -6.33 15.59 -9.29
CA ALA A 118 -5.28 15.58 -10.28
C ALA A 118 -4.16 16.63 -10.00
N PRO A 119 -3.47 16.66 -8.85
CA PRO A 119 -2.66 17.80 -8.48
C PRO A 119 -1.19 17.62 -8.82
N LEU A 120 -0.70 16.39 -8.97
CA LEU A 120 0.73 16.22 -9.28
C LEU A 120 1.03 16.52 -10.75
N ALA A 121 0.14 16.15 -11.65
CA ALA A 121 0.27 16.54 -13.06
C ALA A 121 -0.06 18.03 -13.26
N GLU A 122 -1.01 18.57 -12.50
CA GLU A 122 -1.35 20.01 -12.52
C GLU A 122 -0.31 20.86 -11.83
N LEU A 123 0.31 20.38 -10.73
CA LEU A 123 1.41 21.08 -10.06
C LEU A 123 2.60 21.35 -10.99
N SER A 124 2.93 20.39 -11.87
CA SER A 124 4.00 20.60 -12.86
C SER A 124 3.67 21.69 -13.86
N GLN A 125 2.39 21.92 -14.17
CA GLN A 125 1.93 22.99 -15.07
C GLN A 125 1.91 24.37 -14.38
N LEU A 126 1.90 24.41 -13.05
CA LEU A 126 1.95 25.65 -12.28
C LEU A 126 3.38 26.16 -12.08
N VAL A 127 4.38 25.29 -12.24
CA VAL A 127 5.80 25.67 -12.16
C VAL A 127 6.12 26.65 -13.29
N GLY A 128 6.65 27.82 -12.89
CA GLY A 128 6.93 28.95 -13.80
C GLY A 128 5.74 29.90 -14.04
N ARG A 129 4.52 29.57 -13.55
CA ARG A 129 3.35 30.45 -13.61
C ARG A 129 2.97 31.05 -12.27
N ARG A 130 3.34 30.40 -11.18
CA ARG A 130 3.07 30.85 -9.79
C ARG A 130 4.32 30.67 -8.91
N PRO A 131 4.50 31.49 -7.87
CA PRO A 131 5.58 31.34 -6.91
C PRO A 131 5.47 29.96 -6.21
N MET A 132 6.59 29.30 -5.97
CA MET A 132 6.65 28.00 -5.33
C MET A 132 5.96 27.99 -3.96
N LYS A 133 6.05 29.08 -3.20
CA LYS A 133 5.41 29.25 -1.88
C LYS A 133 3.90 29.09 -1.95
N ASP A 134 3.26 29.64 -2.99
CA ASP A 134 1.81 29.59 -3.17
C ASP A 134 1.38 28.17 -3.59
N ILE A 135 2.15 27.54 -4.49
CA ILE A 135 1.89 26.16 -4.93
C ILE A 135 1.98 25.20 -3.74
N VAL A 136 3.04 25.32 -2.94
CA VAL A 136 3.24 24.46 -1.75
C VAL A 136 2.16 24.74 -0.71
N GLY A 137 1.80 26.00 -0.46
CA GLY A 137 0.77 26.37 0.50
C GLY A 137 -0.59 25.77 0.17
N GLU A 138 -1.04 25.93 -1.07
CA GLU A 138 -2.32 25.35 -1.53
C GLU A 138 -2.33 23.83 -1.48
N THR A 139 -1.22 23.19 -1.80
CA THR A 139 -1.09 21.73 -1.73
C THR A 139 -1.19 21.25 -0.29
N VAL A 140 -0.48 21.89 0.64
CA VAL A 140 -0.54 21.56 2.07
C VAL A 140 -1.96 21.76 2.61
N ASP A 141 -2.61 22.86 2.29
CA ASP A 141 -3.98 23.14 2.72
C ASP A 141 -4.97 22.08 2.19
N THR A 142 -4.79 21.64 0.95
CA THR A 142 -5.61 20.57 0.35
C THR A 142 -5.41 19.25 1.07
N ILE A 143 -4.16 18.87 1.32
CA ILE A 143 -3.82 17.62 2.04
C ILE A 143 -4.36 17.66 3.47
N GLU A 144 -4.16 18.76 4.19
CA GLU A 144 -4.69 18.93 5.55
C GLU A 144 -6.21 18.77 5.59
N ARG A 145 -6.91 19.39 4.67
CA ARG A 145 -8.37 19.29 4.56
C ARG A 145 -8.82 17.85 4.34
N ILE A 146 -8.21 17.14 3.38
CA ILE A 146 -8.53 15.74 3.07
C ILE A 146 -8.31 14.84 4.31
N CYS A 147 -7.19 15.03 5.02
CA CYS A 147 -6.89 14.25 6.23
C CYS A 147 -7.92 14.51 7.33
N ILE A 148 -8.37 15.76 7.51
CA ILE A 148 -9.36 16.12 8.51
C ILE A 148 -10.74 15.55 8.15
N GLU A 149 -11.18 15.68 6.91
CA GLU A 149 -12.44 15.12 6.43
C GLU A 149 -12.49 13.59 6.60
N ALA A 150 -11.41 12.90 6.22
CA ALA A 150 -11.29 11.45 6.41
C ALA A 150 -11.30 11.02 7.88
N ALA A 151 -10.62 11.75 8.77
CA ALA A 151 -10.64 11.45 10.20
C ALA A 151 -12.03 11.68 10.82
N LEU A 152 -12.75 12.71 10.40
CA LEU A 152 -14.13 12.96 10.85
C LEU A 152 -15.08 11.85 10.37
N GLU A 153 -14.93 11.41 9.13
CA GLU A 153 -15.74 10.31 8.59
C GLU A 153 -15.49 9.01 9.36
N LEU A 154 -14.22 8.63 9.56
CA LEU A 154 -13.84 7.42 10.30
C LEU A 154 -14.29 7.44 11.77
N THR A 155 -14.40 8.61 12.37
CA THR A 155 -14.82 8.77 13.76
C THR A 155 -16.30 9.14 13.91
N HIS A 156 -17.09 9.05 12.85
CA HIS A 156 -18.51 9.44 12.84
C HIS A 156 -18.72 10.85 13.40
N ASN A 157 -17.94 11.82 12.95
CA ASN A 157 -17.90 13.20 13.39
C ASN A 157 -17.52 13.42 14.88
N ASN A 158 -16.92 12.43 15.53
CA ASN A 158 -16.38 12.62 16.87
C ASN A 158 -15.06 13.41 16.81
N ARG A 159 -15.16 14.71 17.04
CA ARG A 159 -14.03 15.67 16.92
C ARG A 159 -12.89 15.37 17.90
N ALA A 160 -13.18 14.83 19.08
CA ALA A 160 -12.15 14.47 20.05
C ALA A 160 -11.31 13.29 19.55
N SER A 161 -11.97 12.23 19.07
CA SER A 161 -11.32 11.06 18.47
C SER A 161 -10.62 11.41 17.16
N ALA A 162 -11.18 12.28 16.33
CA ALA A 162 -10.52 12.76 15.12
C ALA A 162 -9.24 13.54 15.40
N ALA A 163 -9.24 14.42 16.41
CA ALA A 163 -8.04 15.14 16.83
C ALA A 163 -6.95 14.17 17.30
N GLU A 164 -7.31 13.20 18.14
CA GLU A 164 -6.39 12.16 18.61
C GLU A 164 -5.82 11.33 17.46
N MET A 165 -6.65 10.90 16.52
CA MET A 165 -6.24 10.14 15.32
C MET A 165 -5.25 10.92 14.46
N LEU A 166 -5.41 12.25 14.34
CA LEU A 166 -4.53 13.13 13.58
C LEU A 166 -3.30 13.60 14.37
N GLY A 167 -3.15 13.22 15.65
CA GLY A 167 -2.08 13.71 16.52
C GLY A 167 -2.18 15.21 16.82
N LEU A 168 -3.40 15.79 16.75
CA LEU A 168 -3.67 17.20 16.98
C LEU A 168 -4.29 17.44 18.36
N SER A 169 -4.05 18.62 18.94
CA SER A 169 -4.88 19.07 20.05
C SER A 169 -6.29 19.39 19.54
N ARG A 170 -7.31 19.22 20.40
CA ARG A 170 -8.70 19.60 20.07
C ARG A 170 -8.78 21.03 19.55
N GLN A 171 -8.09 21.95 20.20
CA GLN A 171 -8.06 23.37 19.80
C GLN A 171 -7.46 23.55 18.41
N SER A 172 -6.36 22.86 18.10
CA SER A 172 -5.74 22.91 16.76
C SER A 172 -6.67 22.36 15.68
N LEU A 173 -7.42 21.30 15.97
CA LEU A 173 -8.41 20.77 15.03
C LEU A 173 -9.52 21.79 14.80
N TYR A 174 -10.06 22.43 15.84
CA TYR A 174 -11.11 23.45 15.69
C TYR A 174 -10.68 24.64 14.85
N VAL A 175 -9.42 25.12 15.02
CA VAL A 175 -8.87 26.20 14.21
C VAL A 175 -8.82 25.79 12.73
N LYS A 176 -8.39 24.56 12.44
CA LYS A 176 -8.32 24.04 11.06
C LYS A 176 -9.74 23.84 10.47
N LEU A 177 -10.69 23.32 11.23
CA LEU A 177 -12.08 23.14 10.80
C LEU A 177 -12.71 24.46 10.39
N ARG A 178 -12.47 25.54 11.16
CA ARG A 178 -12.92 26.90 10.79
C ARG A 178 -12.24 27.41 9.54
N ARG A 179 -10.91 27.25 9.45
CA ARG A 179 -10.13 27.70 8.30
C ARG A 179 -10.61 27.06 7.00
N PHE A 180 -10.98 25.79 7.04
CA PHE A 180 -11.46 25.05 5.86
C PHE A 180 -12.97 25.13 5.63
N GLY A 181 -13.71 25.86 6.48
CA GLY A 181 -15.17 26.01 6.34
C GLY A 181 -15.95 24.73 6.58
N ILE A 182 -15.35 23.76 7.28
CA ILE A 182 -16.00 22.47 7.64
C ILE A 182 -16.94 22.64 8.84
N LEU A 183 -16.71 23.67 9.67
CA LEU A 183 -17.59 24.07 10.77
C LEU A 183 -18.47 25.24 10.33
N SER A 184 -19.79 25.09 10.49
CA SER A 184 -20.72 26.22 10.47
C SER A 184 -20.66 27.02 11.78
N GLU A 185 -20.92 28.32 11.73
CA GLU A 185 -20.88 29.24 12.90
C GLU A 185 -21.76 28.82 14.06
N ASN A 186 -22.78 28.00 13.80
CA ASN A 186 -23.75 27.52 14.81
C ASN A 186 -23.21 26.39 15.73
N ASP A 187 -22.06 25.79 15.46
CA ASP A 187 -21.52 24.67 16.25
C ASP A 187 -20.64 25.14 17.45
N THR A 188 -20.57 26.44 17.71
CA THR A 188 -19.63 27.02 18.68
C THR A 188 -20.14 26.98 20.10
N ASP A 189 -21.45 26.91 20.33
CA ASP A 189 -22.09 27.00 21.67
C ASP A 189 -22.13 25.67 22.44
N ALA A 190 -21.97 24.53 21.78
CA ALA A 190 -21.99 23.19 22.42
C ALA A 190 -20.68 22.76 23.05
N ALA A 191 -19.58 23.50 22.87
CA ALA A 191 -18.23 23.11 23.31
C ALA A 191 -17.73 23.86 24.56
N LEU A 192 -18.54 24.74 25.14
CA LEU A 192 -18.24 25.56 26.35
C LEU A 192 -19.16 25.27 27.53
N SER A 193 -19.99 24.22 27.46
CA SER A 193 -20.84 23.76 28.58
C SER A 193 -20.32 22.47 29.18
#